data_0e3aa59543dcd4fdb519b2fce6515f59
#
_entry.id   0e3aa59543dcd4fdb519b2fce6515f59
#
_cell.length_a   1.000
_cell.length_b   1.000
_cell.length_c   1.000
_cell.angle_alpha   90.00
_cell.angle_beta   90.00
_cell.angle_gamma   90.00
#
_symmetry.space_group_name_H-M   'P 1'
#
loop_
_entity.id
_entity.type
_entity.pdbx_description
1 polymer ?
#
loop_
_entity_poly.entity_id
_entity_poly.type
_entity_poly.pdbx_seq_one_letter_code
_entity_poly.pdbx_strand_id
1 'polypeptide(L)'
;GKALDMLEAGPVLGSDATVVGTNDYKETTNSDVVVVTSGIARKPGMSRDDLLLTNMKIVTNVVEEAVNQSPGCILLLVTNPLDAMAQQALRVSGFPKNRVVGQAGILDTARFRTFLAEKLEVSVESITAWVLGGHGDTMVPVVGSTTVGGQPVSEIIAPRVLDDIVKRTQDGGAEIVSLLKTGSAFYAPSAAVSQMVESILLDKKEILPCTAYLEGEYGIDGLFMGVPVKLGAGGVEEIIEFKLTDEEASAFKKSAEAVQELVDIISTS
;
A
#
# COMPACT_ATOMS: atom_id res chain seq x y z
N GLY A 1 14.34 15.80 -16.48
CA GLY A 1 14.28 14.78 -17.53
C GLY A 1 13.01 13.95 -17.42
N LYS A 2 12.76 13.28 -16.29
CA LYS A 2 11.53 12.44 -16.12
C LYS A 2 10.25 13.26 -16.24
N ALA A 3 10.19 14.45 -15.66
CA ALA A 3 9.02 15.32 -15.78
C ALA A 3 8.75 15.77 -17.22
N LEU A 4 9.82 16.07 -17.98
CA LEU A 4 9.69 16.42 -19.40
C LEU A 4 9.19 15.22 -20.21
N ASP A 5 9.72 14.03 -20.00
CA ASP A 5 9.28 12.79 -20.65
C ASP A 5 7.79 12.50 -20.39
N MET A 6 7.35 12.68 -19.13
CA MET A 6 5.93 12.56 -18.77
C MET A 6 5.07 13.65 -19.43
N LEU A 7 5.55 14.89 -19.50
CA LEU A 7 4.84 15.98 -20.16
C LEU A 7 4.67 15.71 -21.66
N GLU A 8 5.71 15.17 -22.32
CA GLU A 8 5.68 14.80 -23.75
C GLU A 8 4.76 13.59 -24.04
N ALA A 9 4.47 12.76 -23.07
CA ALA A 9 3.47 11.69 -23.19
C ALA A 9 2.03 12.26 -23.23
N GLY A 10 1.79 13.44 -22.67
CA GLY A 10 0.45 14.05 -22.57
C GLY A 10 -0.31 14.09 -23.90
N PRO A 11 0.23 14.64 -25.00
CA PRO A 11 -0.47 14.70 -26.29
C PRO A 11 -0.87 13.33 -26.84
N VAL A 12 -0.06 12.29 -26.58
CA VAL A 12 -0.35 10.91 -27.01
C VAL A 12 -1.50 10.31 -26.20
N LEU A 13 -1.58 10.67 -24.91
CA LEU A 13 -2.60 10.20 -23.97
C LEU A 13 -3.87 11.07 -23.96
N GLY A 14 -3.89 12.16 -24.73
CA GLY A 14 -4.99 13.13 -24.72
C GLY A 14 -5.09 13.90 -23.39
N SER A 15 -3.95 14.18 -22.76
CA SER A 15 -3.87 14.88 -21.46
C SER A 15 -3.18 16.24 -21.60
N ASP A 16 -3.81 17.27 -21.05
CA ASP A 16 -3.26 18.63 -20.94
C ASP A 16 -2.63 18.89 -19.55
N ALA A 17 -2.35 17.84 -18.79
CA ALA A 17 -1.77 17.97 -17.45
C ALA A 17 -0.37 18.61 -17.50
N THR A 18 -0.14 19.59 -16.62
CA THR A 18 1.19 20.20 -16.44
C THR A 18 2.03 19.32 -15.51
N VAL A 19 3.24 18.95 -15.94
CA VAL A 19 4.18 18.17 -15.14
C VAL A 19 5.44 18.97 -14.89
N VAL A 20 5.72 19.27 -13.63
CA VAL A 20 6.89 20.05 -13.20
C VAL A 20 7.84 19.18 -12.39
N GLY A 21 9.11 19.18 -12.76
CA GLY A 21 10.18 18.57 -11.96
C GLY A 21 10.94 19.62 -11.16
N THR A 22 10.93 19.51 -9.84
CA THR A 22 11.52 20.50 -8.94
C THR A 22 12.27 19.83 -7.79
N ASN A 23 13.18 20.57 -7.15
CA ASN A 23 13.77 20.28 -5.86
C ASN A 23 13.32 21.27 -4.77
N ASP A 24 12.38 22.17 -5.08
CA ASP A 24 11.83 23.16 -4.15
C ASP A 24 10.40 22.77 -3.77
N TYR A 25 10.16 22.52 -2.48
CA TYR A 25 8.84 22.16 -1.96
C TYR A 25 7.79 23.27 -2.16
N LYS A 26 8.18 24.52 -2.40
CA LYS A 26 7.24 25.61 -2.71
C LYS A 26 6.36 25.31 -3.93
N GLU A 27 6.88 24.55 -4.88
CA GLU A 27 6.11 24.13 -6.05
C GLU A 27 5.00 23.12 -5.72
N THR A 28 5.01 22.56 -4.50
CA THR A 28 3.96 21.63 -4.01
C THR A 28 2.88 22.34 -3.20
N THR A 29 2.89 23.68 -3.14
CA THR A 29 1.95 24.45 -2.33
C THR A 29 0.50 24.17 -2.74
N ASN A 30 -0.36 23.89 -1.74
CA ASN A 30 -1.78 23.58 -1.90
C ASN A 30 -2.06 22.33 -2.74
N SER A 31 -1.21 21.31 -2.66
CA SER A 31 -1.48 20.01 -3.25
C SER A 31 -2.68 19.34 -2.55
N ASP A 32 -3.56 18.69 -3.31
CA ASP A 32 -4.68 17.90 -2.78
C ASP A 32 -4.19 16.55 -2.25
N VAL A 33 -3.23 15.94 -2.93
CA VAL A 33 -2.61 14.65 -2.56
C VAL A 33 -1.10 14.74 -2.68
N VAL A 34 -0.39 14.27 -1.66
CA VAL A 34 1.07 14.12 -1.69
C VAL A 34 1.42 12.64 -1.60
N VAL A 35 2.04 12.11 -2.65
CA VAL A 35 2.50 10.72 -2.71
C VAL A 35 3.95 10.64 -2.28
N VAL A 36 4.22 9.94 -1.16
CA VAL A 36 5.55 9.81 -0.57
C VAL A 36 6.17 8.47 -0.97
N THR A 37 7.11 8.52 -1.91
CA THR A 37 7.87 7.33 -2.36
C THR A 37 9.35 7.40 -1.96
N SER A 38 9.72 8.43 -1.20
CA SER A 38 11.10 8.71 -0.80
C SER A 38 11.60 7.69 0.22
N GLY A 39 12.78 7.14 -0.05
CA GLY A 39 13.42 6.15 0.80
C GLY A 39 14.53 5.42 0.06
N ILE A 40 15.22 4.55 0.76
CA ILE A 40 16.24 3.68 0.16
C ILE A 40 15.77 2.23 0.15
N ALA A 41 16.21 1.48 -0.83
CA ALA A 41 16.09 0.02 -0.82
C ALA A 41 17.15 -0.59 0.11
N ARG A 42 16.85 -1.77 0.66
CA ARG A 42 17.81 -2.50 1.50
C ARG A 42 19.09 -2.81 0.71
N LYS A 43 20.23 -2.43 1.29
CA LYS A 43 21.56 -2.70 0.71
C LYS A 43 22.14 -3.98 1.32
N PRO A 44 23.07 -4.68 0.62
CA PRO A 44 23.82 -5.78 1.21
C PRO A 44 24.51 -5.35 2.51
N GLY A 45 24.36 -6.15 3.58
CA GLY A 45 24.93 -5.87 4.89
C GLY A 45 24.12 -4.93 5.79
N MET A 46 23.03 -4.34 5.29
CA MET A 46 22.13 -3.50 6.08
C MET A 46 21.12 -4.37 6.84
N SER A 47 20.99 -4.14 8.15
CA SER A 47 19.95 -4.78 8.96
C SER A 47 18.54 -4.27 8.60
N ARG A 48 17.48 -4.92 9.12
CA ARG A 48 16.11 -4.41 9.00
C ARG A 48 15.96 -3.08 9.74
N ASP A 49 16.55 -2.98 10.91
CA ASP A 49 16.45 -1.78 11.77
C ASP A 49 17.20 -0.60 11.15
N ASP A 50 18.38 -0.81 10.55
CA ASP A 50 19.10 0.24 9.83
C ASP A 50 18.26 0.82 8.68
N LEU A 51 17.58 -0.05 7.93
CA LEU A 51 16.69 0.37 6.85
C LEU A 51 15.50 1.16 7.39
N LEU A 52 14.85 0.64 8.43
CA LEU A 52 13.71 1.25 9.10
C LEU A 52 14.06 2.66 9.59
N LEU A 53 15.13 2.80 10.36
CA LEU A 53 15.56 4.09 10.93
C LEU A 53 16.04 5.08 9.86
N THR A 54 16.68 4.60 8.80
CA THR A 54 17.08 5.45 7.67
C THR A 54 15.85 5.99 6.94
N ASN A 55 14.90 5.12 6.59
CA ASN A 55 13.69 5.52 5.90
C ASN A 55 12.78 6.38 6.78
N MET A 56 12.71 6.12 8.08
CA MET A 56 12.00 6.97 9.05
C MET A 56 12.50 8.42 8.97
N LYS A 57 13.83 8.65 9.00
CA LYS A 57 14.41 10.01 8.91
C LYS A 57 14.08 10.69 7.58
N ILE A 58 14.15 9.94 6.48
CA ILE A 58 13.83 10.46 5.15
C ILE A 58 12.34 10.85 5.07
N VAL A 59 11.45 9.95 5.51
CA VAL A 59 9.99 10.18 5.49
C VAL A 59 9.62 11.35 6.40
N THR A 60 10.22 11.44 7.60
CA THR A 60 10.02 12.58 8.51
C THR A 60 10.28 13.90 7.78
N ASN A 61 11.47 14.08 7.23
CA ASN A 61 11.84 15.33 6.56
C ASN A 61 10.91 15.65 5.37
N VAL A 62 10.56 14.64 4.56
CA VAL A 62 9.68 14.84 3.41
C VAL A 62 8.26 15.22 3.83
N VAL A 63 7.72 14.55 4.86
CA VAL A 63 6.39 14.84 5.37
C VAL A 63 6.32 16.23 6.01
N GLU A 64 7.30 16.63 6.83
CA GLU A 64 7.37 17.96 7.42
C GLU A 64 7.33 19.06 6.34
N GLU A 65 8.17 18.93 5.31
CA GLU A 65 8.21 19.90 4.22
C GLU A 65 6.90 19.91 3.40
N ALA A 66 6.35 18.74 3.08
CA ALA A 66 5.11 18.63 2.33
C ALA A 66 3.91 19.24 3.08
N VAL A 67 3.80 18.94 4.37
CA VAL A 67 2.70 19.45 5.22
C VAL A 67 2.79 20.97 5.41
N ASN A 68 3.98 21.52 5.54
CA ASN A 68 4.20 22.96 5.62
C ASN A 68 3.70 23.69 4.36
N GLN A 69 3.84 23.08 3.17
CA GLN A 69 3.36 23.65 1.92
C GLN A 69 1.88 23.33 1.63
N SER A 70 1.40 22.17 2.09
CA SER A 70 0.08 21.64 1.75
C SER A 70 -0.64 21.09 3.00
N PRO A 71 -1.04 21.97 3.96
CA PRO A 71 -1.63 21.52 5.23
C PRO A 71 -3.02 20.88 5.08
N GLY A 72 -3.62 20.98 3.89
CA GLY A 72 -4.92 20.38 3.56
C GLY A 72 -4.82 19.04 2.81
N CYS A 73 -3.62 18.59 2.43
CA CYS A 73 -3.45 17.42 1.57
C CYS A 73 -3.83 16.10 2.25
N ILE A 74 -3.98 15.07 1.41
CA ILE A 74 -3.96 13.67 1.84
C ILE A 74 -2.56 13.13 1.60
N LEU A 75 -1.94 12.52 2.63
CA LEU A 75 -0.64 11.86 2.53
C LEU A 75 -0.85 10.40 2.11
N LEU A 76 -0.31 10.02 0.96
CA LEU A 76 -0.32 8.66 0.45
C LEU A 76 1.10 8.07 0.52
N LEU A 77 1.31 7.15 1.46
CA LEU A 77 2.62 6.52 1.71
C LEU A 77 2.83 5.31 0.81
N VAL A 78 4.05 5.21 0.25
CA VAL A 78 4.50 4.06 -0.57
C VAL A 78 5.81 3.48 -0.03
N THR A 79 6.56 4.27 0.73
CA THR A 79 7.88 3.92 1.28
C THR A 79 7.79 2.76 2.26
N ASN A 80 8.69 1.78 2.11
CA ASN A 80 8.80 0.63 3.01
C ASN A 80 9.81 0.87 4.16
N PRO A 81 9.58 0.23 5.34
CA PRO A 81 8.44 -0.60 5.74
C PRO A 81 7.16 0.23 5.87
N LEU A 82 6.15 -0.08 5.05
CA LEU A 82 5.03 0.84 4.79
C LEU A 82 4.24 1.21 6.04
N ASP A 83 3.83 0.21 6.83
CA ASP A 83 2.94 0.44 7.97
C ASP A 83 3.62 1.31 9.04
N ALA A 84 4.92 1.06 9.30
CA ALA A 84 5.72 1.90 10.19
C ALA A 84 5.94 3.32 9.62
N MET A 85 6.10 3.47 8.30
CA MET A 85 6.25 4.79 7.68
C MET A 85 4.92 5.57 7.69
N ALA A 86 3.78 4.91 7.54
CA ALA A 86 2.47 5.53 7.70
C ALA A 86 2.24 6.01 9.15
N GLN A 87 2.62 5.19 10.15
CA GLN A 87 2.61 5.57 11.56
C GLN A 87 3.47 6.80 11.83
N GLN A 88 4.69 6.83 11.27
CA GLN A 88 5.59 7.96 11.39
C GLN A 88 5.01 9.22 10.73
N ALA A 89 4.44 9.07 9.53
CA ALA A 89 3.83 10.18 8.81
C ALA A 89 2.64 10.78 9.58
N LEU A 90 1.80 9.97 10.20
CA LEU A 90 0.72 10.44 11.07
C LEU A 90 1.27 11.25 12.26
N ARG A 91 2.30 10.70 12.94
CA ARG A 91 2.93 11.37 14.10
C ARG A 91 3.52 12.72 13.74
N VAL A 92 4.22 12.80 12.60
CA VAL A 92 4.95 14.01 12.18
C VAL A 92 4.02 15.07 11.60
N SER A 93 3.06 14.66 10.79
CA SER A 93 2.11 15.59 10.15
C SER A 93 1.14 16.22 11.14
N GLY A 94 0.79 15.51 12.21
CA GLY A 94 -0.31 15.90 13.10
C GLY A 94 -1.67 15.90 12.39
N PHE A 95 -1.78 15.27 11.24
CA PHE A 95 -3.03 15.19 10.49
C PHE A 95 -4.06 14.30 11.18
N PRO A 96 -5.36 14.49 10.93
CA PRO A 96 -6.34 13.50 11.29
C PRO A 96 -6.07 12.19 10.53
N LYS A 97 -6.31 11.06 11.19
CA LYS A 97 -5.96 9.71 10.70
C LYS A 97 -6.49 9.38 9.29
N ASN A 98 -7.66 9.90 8.95
CA ASN A 98 -8.28 9.70 7.65
C ASN A 98 -7.51 10.33 6.48
N ARG A 99 -6.61 11.28 6.76
CA ARG A 99 -5.77 11.94 5.74
C ARG A 99 -4.37 11.31 5.58
N VAL A 100 -4.10 10.20 6.26
CA VAL A 100 -2.87 9.44 6.07
C VAL A 100 -3.25 8.02 5.65
N VAL A 101 -2.82 7.60 4.47
CA VAL A 101 -3.16 6.31 3.89
C VAL A 101 -1.93 5.69 3.25
N GLY A 102 -1.78 4.37 3.32
CA GLY A 102 -0.66 3.65 2.70
C GLY A 102 -1.10 2.78 1.52
N GLN A 103 -0.26 2.72 0.50
CA GLN A 103 -0.42 1.83 -0.65
C GLN A 103 0.20 0.47 -0.33
N ALA A 104 -0.63 -0.54 -0.05
CA ALA A 104 -0.21 -1.90 0.30
C ALA A 104 -1.11 -2.95 -0.32
N GLY A 105 -2.21 -3.24 0.33
CA GLY A 105 -3.13 -4.32 -0.02
C GLY A 105 -3.64 -4.26 -1.45
N ILE A 106 -3.80 -3.08 -2.03
CA ILE A 106 -4.21 -2.92 -3.44
C ILE A 106 -3.19 -3.57 -4.40
N LEU A 107 -1.89 -3.40 -4.14
CA LEU A 107 -0.82 -4.04 -4.91
C LEU A 107 -0.76 -5.55 -4.61
N ASP A 108 -0.85 -5.93 -3.34
CA ASP A 108 -0.75 -7.32 -2.91
C ASP A 108 -1.95 -8.13 -3.41
N THR A 109 -3.14 -7.54 -3.39
CA THR A 109 -4.35 -8.09 -4.00
C THR A 109 -4.21 -8.25 -5.52
N ALA A 110 -3.61 -7.28 -6.20
CA ALA A 110 -3.35 -7.38 -7.63
C ALA A 110 -2.43 -8.57 -7.95
N ARG A 111 -1.38 -8.80 -7.15
CA ARG A 111 -0.49 -9.99 -7.28
C ARG A 111 -1.27 -11.28 -7.10
N PHE A 112 -2.06 -11.36 -6.03
CA PHE A 112 -2.87 -12.55 -5.72
C PHE A 112 -3.86 -12.86 -6.85
N ARG A 113 -4.57 -11.85 -7.35
CA ARG A 113 -5.46 -11.98 -8.51
C ARG A 113 -4.72 -12.43 -9.76
N THR A 114 -3.52 -11.89 -10.02
CA THR A 114 -2.70 -12.28 -11.17
C THR A 114 -2.31 -13.74 -11.12
N PHE A 115 -1.84 -14.24 -9.98
CA PHE A 115 -1.41 -15.64 -9.85
C PHE A 115 -2.57 -16.63 -9.88
N LEU A 116 -3.74 -16.23 -9.36
CA LEU A 116 -4.97 -17.00 -9.52
C LEU A 116 -5.42 -17.05 -10.97
N ALA A 117 -5.41 -15.91 -11.67
CA ALA A 117 -5.79 -15.80 -13.09
C ALA A 117 -4.88 -16.64 -13.97
N GLU A 118 -3.56 -16.57 -13.77
CA GLU A 118 -2.55 -17.38 -14.46
C GLU A 118 -2.82 -18.88 -14.25
N LYS A 119 -3.09 -19.28 -13.01
CA LYS A 119 -3.33 -20.69 -12.66
C LYS A 119 -4.61 -21.25 -13.25
N LEU A 120 -5.67 -20.45 -13.33
CA LEU A 120 -6.99 -20.85 -13.79
C LEU A 120 -7.25 -20.55 -15.27
N GLU A 121 -6.31 -19.84 -15.93
CA GLU A 121 -6.44 -19.38 -17.32
C GLU A 121 -7.73 -18.54 -17.55
N VAL A 122 -8.04 -17.65 -16.59
CA VAL A 122 -9.19 -16.75 -16.65
C VAL A 122 -8.76 -15.27 -16.63
N SER A 123 -9.67 -14.36 -16.99
CA SER A 123 -9.44 -12.93 -16.82
C SER A 123 -9.33 -12.57 -15.33
N VAL A 124 -8.41 -11.66 -14.98
CA VAL A 124 -8.32 -11.06 -13.63
C VAL A 124 -9.61 -10.36 -13.21
N GLU A 125 -10.44 -9.90 -14.15
CA GLU A 125 -11.73 -9.28 -13.88
C GLU A 125 -12.76 -10.26 -13.32
N SER A 126 -12.58 -11.56 -13.55
CA SER A 126 -13.43 -12.62 -12.99
C SER A 126 -13.10 -12.95 -11.55
N ILE A 127 -12.05 -12.36 -10.98
CA ILE A 127 -11.54 -12.69 -9.64
C ILE A 127 -11.81 -11.55 -8.67
N THR A 128 -12.55 -11.84 -7.61
CA THR A 128 -12.68 -10.97 -6.43
C THR A 128 -11.81 -11.54 -5.33
N ALA A 129 -10.84 -10.76 -4.87
CA ALA A 129 -9.89 -11.18 -3.83
C ALA A 129 -9.45 -10.00 -2.97
N TRP A 130 -8.92 -10.31 -1.79
CA TRP A 130 -8.42 -9.33 -0.83
C TRP A 130 -7.14 -9.84 -0.18
N VAL A 131 -6.20 -8.94 0.03
CA VAL A 131 -5.00 -9.19 0.83
C VAL A 131 -4.95 -8.12 1.91
N LEU A 132 -4.93 -8.56 3.17
CA LEU A 132 -4.96 -7.71 4.36
C LEU A 132 -3.66 -7.87 5.16
N GLY A 133 -3.58 -7.18 6.30
CA GLY A 133 -2.43 -7.26 7.20
C GLY A 133 -1.31 -6.27 6.87
N GLY A 134 -0.18 -6.38 7.56
CA GLY A 134 1.01 -5.57 7.29
C GLY A 134 1.60 -5.88 5.91
N HIS A 135 2.12 -4.85 5.25
CA HIS A 135 2.71 -4.99 3.92
C HIS A 135 4.08 -5.67 3.98
N GLY A 136 4.13 -6.93 3.62
CA GLY A 136 5.37 -7.74 3.66
C GLY A 136 5.06 -9.23 3.66
N ASP A 137 5.99 -10.02 4.21
CA ASP A 137 5.90 -11.47 4.29
C ASP A 137 4.79 -11.98 5.25
N THR A 138 4.24 -11.10 6.08
CA THR A 138 3.13 -11.39 7.01
C THR A 138 1.76 -11.00 6.48
N MET A 139 1.65 -10.54 5.22
CA MET A 139 0.36 -10.22 4.60
C MET A 139 -0.56 -11.45 4.57
N VAL A 140 -1.86 -11.20 4.60
CA VAL A 140 -2.89 -12.23 4.72
C VAL A 140 -3.81 -12.20 3.51
N PRO A 141 -3.58 -13.02 2.47
CA PRO A 141 -4.56 -13.27 1.42
C PRO A 141 -5.82 -13.90 2.01
N VAL A 142 -6.97 -13.25 1.85
CA VAL A 142 -8.25 -13.70 2.44
C VAL A 142 -8.91 -14.70 1.50
N VAL A 143 -8.50 -15.97 1.63
CA VAL A 143 -9.00 -17.07 0.80
C VAL A 143 -10.49 -17.31 1.02
N GLY A 144 -10.96 -17.15 2.25
CA GLY A 144 -12.36 -17.40 2.64
C GLY A 144 -13.36 -16.49 1.94
N SER A 145 -12.96 -15.30 1.48
CA SER A 145 -13.80 -14.38 0.71
C SER A 145 -13.40 -14.26 -0.77
N THR A 146 -12.39 -15.03 -1.21
CA THR A 146 -11.93 -14.98 -2.60
C THR A 146 -12.83 -15.83 -3.49
N THR A 147 -13.30 -15.20 -4.60
CA THR A 147 -14.17 -15.88 -5.57
C THR A 147 -13.66 -15.72 -7.00
N VAL A 148 -14.02 -16.69 -7.85
CA VAL A 148 -13.78 -16.68 -9.30
C VAL A 148 -15.10 -16.90 -10.01
N GLY A 149 -15.57 -15.89 -10.75
CA GLY A 149 -16.89 -15.93 -11.35
C GLY A 149 -18.03 -16.12 -10.34
N GLY A 150 -17.83 -15.67 -9.10
CA GLY A 150 -18.77 -15.82 -7.98
C GLY A 150 -18.69 -17.14 -7.21
N GLN A 151 -17.84 -18.09 -7.64
CA GLN A 151 -17.63 -19.36 -6.93
C GLN A 151 -16.43 -19.22 -5.95
N PRO A 152 -16.51 -19.78 -4.72
CA PRO A 152 -15.40 -19.78 -3.79
C PRO A 152 -14.15 -20.43 -4.40
N VAL A 153 -13.00 -19.76 -4.28
CA VAL A 153 -11.75 -20.27 -4.85
C VAL A 153 -11.33 -21.62 -4.25
N SER A 154 -11.67 -21.89 -3.01
CA SER A 154 -11.42 -23.15 -2.32
C SER A 154 -12.16 -24.35 -2.90
N GLU A 155 -13.23 -24.13 -3.65
CA GLU A 155 -13.98 -25.18 -4.36
C GLU A 155 -13.41 -25.45 -5.77
N ILE A 156 -12.59 -24.52 -6.30
CA ILE A 156 -12.08 -24.57 -7.67
C ILE A 156 -10.62 -25.03 -7.70
N ILE A 157 -9.82 -24.65 -6.70
CA ILE A 157 -8.38 -24.92 -6.62
C ILE A 157 -8.09 -25.87 -5.44
N ALA A 158 -7.28 -26.90 -5.69
CA ALA A 158 -6.83 -27.81 -4.63
C ALA A 158 -6.05 -27.04 -3.54
N PRO A 159 -6.26 -27.34 -2.24
CA PRO A 159 -5.65 -26.58 -1.13
C PRO A 159 -4.16 -26.36 -1.28
N ARG A 160 -3.38 -27.38 -1.59
CA ARG A 160 -1.91 -27.26 -1.77
C ARG A 160 -1.52 -26.26 -2.86
N VAL A 161 -2.26 -26.21 -3.98
CA VAL A 161 -1.98 -25.26 -5.06
C VAL A 161 -2.33 -23.84 -4.63
N LEU A 162 -3.39 -23.69 -3.84
CA LEU A 162 -3.78 -22.41 -3.29
C LEU A 162 -2.75 -21.90 -2.28
N ASP A 163 -2.21 -22.77 -1.43
CA ASP A 163 -1.11 -22.45 -0.50
C ASP A 163 0.14 -21.97 -1.26
N ASP A 164 0.52 -22.61 -2.37
CA ASP A 164 1.63 -22.20 -3.23
C ASP A 164 1.39 -20.79 -3.81
N ILE A 165 0.15 -20.49 -4.24
CA ILE A 165 -0.22 -19.16 -4.76
C ILE A 165 -0.18 -18.11 -3.66
N VAL A 166 -0.70 -18.41 -2.47
CA VAL A 166 -0.63 -17.53 -1.29
C VAL A 166 0.84 -17.21 -0.96
N LYS A 167 1.68 -18.23 -0.90
CA LYS A 167 3.12 -18.07 -0.64
C LYS A 167 3.80 -17.21 -1.69
N ARG A 168 3.54 -17.46 -2.99
CA ARG A 168 4.08 -16.64 -4.08
C ARG A 168 3.61 -15.19 -4.00
N THR A 169 2.39 -14.93 -3.54
CA THR A 169 1.86 -13.58 -3.33
C THR A 169 2.68 -12.84 -2.26
N GLN A 170 2.93 -13.49 -1.13
CA GLN A 170 3.76 -12.97 -0.04
C GLN A 170 5.19 -12.66 -0.51
N ASP A 171 5.77 -13.51 -1.35
CA ASP A 171 7.12 -13.36 -1.88
C ASP A 171 7.20 -12.48 -3.14
N GLY A 172 6.07 -11.99 -3.68
CA GLY A 172 6.01 -11.32 -4.99
C GLY A 172 6.92 -10.11 -5.15
N GLY A 173 7.14 -9.34 -4.08
CA GLY A 173 8.12 -8.25 -4.08
C GLY A 173 9.56 -8.76 -4.22
N ALA A 174 9.92 -9.80 -3.49
CA ALA A 174 11.23 -10.41 -3.52
C ALA A 174 11.50 -11.11 -4.87
N GLU A 175 10.49 -11.74 -5.47
CA GLU A 175 10.56 -12.34 -6.81
C GLU A 175 10.97 -11.28 -7.85
N ILE A 176 10.32 -10.12 -7.86
CA ILE A 176 10.65 -9.02 -8.79
C ILE A 176 12.07 -8.50 -8.57
N VAL A 177 12.47 -8.27 -7.32
CA VAL A 177 13.84 -7.82 -7.00
C VAL A 177 14.89 -8.84 -7.47
N SER A 178 14.61 -10.14 -7.29
CA SER A 178 15.51 -11.20 -7.72
C SER A 178 15.72 -11.25 -9.24
N LEU A 179 14.68 -10.90 -10.01
CA LEU A 179 14.72 -10.85 -11.48
C LEU A 179 15.38 -9.56 -11.99
N LEU A 180 15.07 -8.40 -11.40
CA LEU A 180 15.62 -7.10 -11.81
C LEU A 180 17.09 -6.93 -11.45
N LYS A 181 17.59 -7.59 -10.39
CA LYS A 181 18.94 -7.45 -9.81
C LYS A 181 19.24 -6.05 -9.23
N THR A 182 18.69 -4.99 -9.81
CA THR A 182 18.83 -3.60 -9.34
C THR A 182 17.45 -2.93 -9.29
N GLY A 183 17.15 -2.22 -8.20
CA GLY A 183 15.86 -1.57 -8.02
C GLY A 183 14.77 -2.50 -7.46
N SER A 184 13.53 -2.08 -7.60
CA SER A 184 12.33 -2.80 -7.15
C SER A 184 11.19 -2.61 -8.14
N ALA A 185 10.03 -3.22 -7.89
CA ALA A 185 8.82 -2.97 -8.67
C ALA A 185 8.45 -1.48 -8.65
N PHE A 186 8.01 -0.93 -9.79
CA PHE A 186 7.48 0.44 -9.89
C PHE A 186 6.25 0.54 -10.81
N TYR A 187 6.08 -0.32 -11.80
CA TYR A 187 4.89 -0.29 -12.67
C TYR A 187 3.61 -0.64 -11.90
N ALA A 188 3.59 -1.78 -11.21
CA ALA A 188 2.41 -2.19 -10.45
C ALA A 188 2.15 -1.27 -9.23
N PRO A 189 3.15 -0.84 -8.45
CA PRO A 189 2.95 0.18 -7.43
C PRO A 189 2.39 1.50 -7.98
N SER A 190 2.88 1.99 -9.14
CA SER A 190 2.36 3.23 -9.73
C SER A 190 0.91 3.10 -10.20
N ALA A 191 0.53 1.95 -10.77
CA ALA A 191 -0.86 1.69 -11.14
C ALA A 191 -1.78 1.66 -9.91
N ALA A 192 -1.35 1.02 -8.81
CA ALA A 192 -2.09 0.99 -7.56
C ALA A 192 -2.24 2.40 -6.96
N VAL A 193 -1.17 3.20 -6.93
CA VAL A 193 -1.21 4.60 -6.49
C VAL A 193 -2.16 5.42 -7.38
N SER A 194 -2.10 5.25 -8.70
CA SER A 194 -2.99 5.97 -9.63
C SER A 194 -4.46 5.70 -9.33
N GLN A 195 -4.84 4.45 -9.04
CA GLN A 195 -6.22 4.10 -8.66
C GLN A 195 -6.63 4.77 -7.35
N MET A 196 -5.74 4.78 -6.34
CA MET A 196 -6.01 5.44 -5.06
C MET A 196 -6.18 6.95 -5.23
N VAL A 197 -5.28 7.60 -5.98
CA VAL A 197 -5.34 9.05 -6.26
C VAL A 197 -6.61 9.39 -7.03
N GLU A 198 -6.98 8.58 -8.02
CA GLU A 198 -8.21 8.76 -8.80
C GLU A 198 -9.46 8.63 -7.91
N SER A 199 -9.49 7.65 -6.99
CA SER A 199 -10.59 7.50 -6.03
C SER A 199 -10.73 8.72 -5.11
N ILE A 200 -9.62 9.31 -4.68
CA ILE A 200 -9.59 10.52 -3.85
C ILE A 200 -10.05 11.75 -4.66
N LEU A 201 -9.39 12.03 -5.79
CA LEU A 201 -9.62 13.26 -6.54
C LEU A 201 -11.00 13.33 -7.20
N LEU A 202 -11.56 12.18 -7.59
CA LEU A 202 -12.89 12.08 -8.22
C LEU A 202 -13.99 11.68 -7.23
N ASP A 203 -13.69 11.60 -5.94
CA ASP A 203 -14.61 11.16 -4.87
C ASP A 203 -15.37 9.86 -5.21
N LYS A 204 -14.65 8.88 -5.76
CA LYS A 204 -15.26 7.64 -6.24
C LYS A 204 -15.80 6.76 -5.12
N LYS A 205 -15.28 6.90 -3.91
CA LYS A 205 -15.65 6.07 -2.74
C LYS A 205 -15.48 4.57 -3.00
N GLU A 206 -14.43 4.22 -3.75
CA GLU A 206 -14.09 2.82 -4.01
C GLU A 206 -13.71 2.13 -2.69
N ILE A 207 -14.11 0.86 -2.56
CA ILE A 207 -13.63 0.02 -1.45
C ILE A 207 -12.34 -0.62 -1.93
N LEU A 208 -11.21 -0.18 -1.34
CA LEU A 208 -9.87 -0.59 -1.71
C LEU A 208 -9.11 -1.14 -0.49
N PRO A 209 -8.28 -2.18 -0.64
CA PRO A 209 -7.40 -2.62 0.43
C PRO A 209 -6.21 -1.68 0.55
N CYS A 210 -6.23 -0.82 1.56
CA CYS A 210 -5.19 0.17 1.84
C CYS A 210 -4.70 0.04 3.27
N THR A 211 -3.51 0.55 3.57
CA THR A 211 -3.05 0.68 4.95
C THR A 211 -3.70 1.89 5.59
N ALA A 212 -4.46 1.67 6.67
CA ALA A 212 -5.18 2.68 7.44
C ALA A 212 -4.96 2.49 8.94
N TYR A 213 -5.15 3.57 9.71
CA TYR A 213 -5.02 3.55 11.16
C TYR A 213 -6.26 2.95 11.81
N LEU A 214 -6.07 1.88 12.59
CA LEU A 214 -7.14 1.16 13.27
C LEU A 214 -7.36 1.70 14.68
N GLU A 215 -8.62 1.77 15.11
CA GLU A 215 -9.07 2.16 16.45
C GLU A 215 -10.06 1.13 17.02
N GLY A 216 -9.73 -0.13 16.92
CA GLY A 216 -10.51 -1.27 17.41
C GLY A 216 -10.99 -2.22 16.32
N GLU A 217 -10.98 -1.80 15.06
CA GLU A 217 -11.35 -2.67 13.94
C GLU A 217 -10.44 -3.90 13.88
N TYR A 218 -11.01 -5.05 13.56
CA TYR A 218 -10.33 -6.35 13.60
C TYR A 218 -9.69 -6.69 14.96
N GLY A 219 -10.10 -5.98 16.05
CA GLY A 219 -9.53 -6.13 17.39
C GLY A 219 -8.13 -5.53 17.54
N ILE A 220 -7.70 -4.66 16.63
CA ILE A 220 -6.41 -3.95 16.65
C ILE A 220 -6.65 -2.48 16.93
N ASP A 221 -5.86 -1.90 17.80
CA ASP A 221 -5.93 -0.49 18.17
C ASP A 221 -4.56 0.18 18.11
N GLY A 222 -4.50 1.38 17.54
CA GLY A 222 -3.28 2.18 17.53
C GLY A 222 -2.26 1.88 16.43
N LEU A 223 -2.60 1.04 15.44
CA LEU A 223 -1.70 0.65 14.36
C LEU A 223 -2.24 0.95 12.95
N PHE A 224 -1.34 1.25 12.05
CA PHE A 224 -1.62 1.19 10.62
C PHE A 224 -1.55 -0.25 10.13
N MET A 225 -2.63 -0.72 9.50
CA MET A 225 -2.74 -2.08 8.95
C MET A 225 -3.43 -2.05 7.60
N GLY A 226 -3.08 -2.96 6.71
CA GLY A 226 -3.78 -3.17 5.44
C GLY A 226 -5.17 -3.77 5.67
N VAL A 227 -6.21 -3.00 5.35
CA VAL A 227 -7.64 -3.35 5.53
C VAL A 227 -8.47 -2.78 4.39
N PRO A 228 -9.69 -3.31 4.13
CA PRO A 228 -10.59 -2.70 3.18
C PRO A 228 -11.07 -1.34 3.70
N VAL A 229 -10.89 -0.30 2.89
CA VAL A 229 -11.33 1.06 3.23
C VAL A 229 -12.18 1.64 2.12
N LYS A 230 -13.18 2.44 2.47
CA LYS A 230 -13.84 3.33 1.53
C LYS A 230 -12.96 4.58 1.37
N LEU A 231 -12.38 4.73 0.20
CA LEU A 231 -11.45 5.80 -0.14
C LEU A 231 -12.16 6.84 -1.02
N GLY A 232 -12.24 8.07 -0.56
CA GLY A 232 -12.89 9.17 -1.27
C GLY A 232 -12.17 10.50 -1.06
N ALA A 233 -12.85 11.63 -1.33
CA ALA A 233 -12.28 12.96 -1.22
C ALA A 233 -11.83 13.32 0.21
N GLY A 234 -12.40 12.69 1.23
CA GLY A 234 -11.99 12.83 2.63
C GLY A 234 -10.76 12.00 3.02
N GLY A 235 -10.19 11.23 2.09
CA GLY A 235 -9.20 10.19 2.39
C GLY A 235 -9.87 8.87 2.77
N VAL A 236 -9.46 8.25 3.87
CA VAL A 236 -10.11 7.05 4.42
C VAL A 236 -11.40 7.47 5.12
N GLU A 237 -12.54 7.24 4.48
CA GLU A 237 -13.84 7.65 5.01
C GLU A 237 -14.47 6.61 5.94
N GLU A 238 -14.15 5.33 5.72
CA GLU A 238 -14.69 4.21 6.49
C GLU A 238 -13.75 3.00 6.37
N ILE A 239 -13.58 2.24 7.43
CA ILE A 239 -12.94 0.92 7.41
C ILE A 239 -14.03 -0.13 7.36
N ILE A 240 -13.92 -1.06 6.42
CA ILE A 240 -14.90 -2.12 6.21
C ILE A 240 -14.36 -3.42 6.80
N GLU A 241 -15.02 -3.94 7.83
CA GLU A 241 -14.61 -5.22 8.43
C GLU A 241 -15.22 -6.39 7.66
N PHE A 242 -14.34 -7.28 7.15
CA PHE A 242 -14.74 -8.57 6.59
C PHE A 242 -14.69 -9.64 7.67
N LYS A 243 -15.59 -10.59 7.58
CA LYS A 243 -15.52 -11.78 8.43
C LYS A 243 -14.37 -12.66 7.96
N LEU A 244 -13.34 -12.77 8.79
CA LEU A 244 -12.21 -13.66 8.59
C LEU A 244 -12.52 -15.06 9.14
N THR A 245 -11.90 -16.10 8.57
CA THR A 245 -11.85 -17.42 9.21
C THR A 245 -10.97 -17.36 10.46
N ASP A 246 -11.02 -18.37 11.31
CA ASP A 246 -10.19 -18.41 12.53
C ASP A 246 -8.69 -18.42 12.19
N GLU A 247 -8.30 -19.08 11.10
CA GLU A 247 -6.92 -19.12 10.59
C GLU A 247 -6.48 -17.72 10.06
N GLU A 248 -7.34 -17.06 9.28
CA GLU A 248 -7.08 -15.72 8.75
C GLU A 248 -7.02 -14.69 9.87
N ALA A 249 -7.91 -14.77 10.85
CA ALA A 249 -7.88 -13.88 12.03
C ALA A 249 -6.60 -14.07 12.86
N SER A 250 -6.18 -15.33 13.05
CA SER A 250 -4.91 -15.65 13.72
C SER A 250 -3.70 -15.12 12.94
N ALA A 251 -3.70 -15.27 11.61
CA ALA A 251 -2.65 -14.74 10.74
C ALA A 251 -2.62 -13.20 10.76
N PHE A 252 -3.79 -12.54 10.74
CA PHE A 252 -3.90 -11.08 10.82
C PHE A 252 -3.35 -10.55 12.15
N LYS A 253 -3.64 -11.22 13.27
CA LYS A 253 -3.10 -10.85 14.57
C LYS A 253 -1.57 -10.97 14.61
N LYS A 254 -1.00 -12.06 14.09
CA LYS A 254 0.46 -12.21 13.98
C LYS A 254 1.09 -11.13 13.09
N SER A 255 0.39 -10.74 12.02
CA SER A 255 0.82 -9.65 11.15
C SER A 255 0.84 -8.32 11.91
N ALA A 256 -0.16 -8.05 12.76
CA ALA A 256 -0.21 -6.86 13.60
C ALA A 256 0.93 -6.85 14.64
N GLU A 257 1.25 -8.00 15.25
CA GLU A 257 2.39 -8.13 16.17
C GLU A 257 3.71 -7.75 15.48
N ALA A 258 3.93 -8.19 14.23
CA ALA A 258 5.11 -7.84 13.45
C ALA A 258 5.17 -6.35 13.09
N VAL A 259 4.04 -5.71 12.82
CA VAL A 259 3.97 -4.25 12.59
C VAL A 259 4.25 -3.49 13.89
N GLN A 260 3.69 -3.96 15.03
CA GLN A 260 3.93 -3.34 16.34
C GLN A 260 5.42 -3.32 16.70
N GLU A 261 6.16 -4.41 16.45
CA GLU A 261 7.61 -4.46 16.67
C GLU A 261 8.34 -3.32 15.92
N LEU A 262 7.97 -3.05 14.67
CA LEU A 262 8.56 -1.95 13.88
C LEU A 262 8.17 -0.57 14.44
N VAL A 263 6.92 -0.42 14.88
CA VAL A 263 6.43 0.82 15.49
C VAL A 263 7.13 1.11 16.81
N ASP A 264 7.38 0.09 17.62
CA ASP A 264 8.11 0.22 18.89
C ASP A 264 9.53 0.73 18.66
N ILE A 265 10.24 0.21 17.65
CA ILE A 265 11.60 0.66 17.29
C ILE A 265 11.60 2.15 16.91
N ILE A 266 10.67 2.59 16.05
CA ILE A 266 10.62 4.01 15.62
C ILE A 266 10.13 4.94 16.72
N SER A 267 9.40 4.44 17.72
CA SER A 267 8.89 5.26 18.83
C SER A 267 9.95 5.56 19.89
N THR A 268 10.99 4.74 19.95
CA THR A 268 12.11 4.88 20.91
C THR A 268 13.34 5.58 20.30
N SER A 269 13.29 5.94 19.03
CA SER A 269 14.38 6.55 18.24
C SER A 269 14.11 8.02 17.95
#